data_53016866df4f8d4098faffc87dff3ac5
#
_entry.id   53016866df4f8d4098faffc87dff3ac5
#
_cell.length_a   1.000
_cell.length_b   1.000
_cell.length_c   1.000
_cell.angle_alpha   90.00
_cell.angle_beta   90.00
_cell.angle_gamma   90.00
#
_symmetry.space_group_name_H-M   'P 1'
#
loop_
_entity.id
_entity.type
_entity.pdbx_description
1 polymer ?
#
loop_
_entity_poly.entity_id
_entity_poly.type
_entity_poly.pdbx_seq_one_letter_code
_entity_poly.pdbx_strand_id
1 'polypeptide(L)'
;MQLFHLCLIISCSCPTIQASKLCLGWLWGMDIDPYKEFGASVELLSFLPSDFFPSIRDLLDTASALYREALESPEHCSPHHTALRQAILCWGELMNLATWVGSNLEDPASRELVVSYVNVNMGLKIRQLLWFHISCLTFGRETVLEYLVSFGVWIRTPPAYRPPNAPILSTLPETTVVRRRGRSPRRRTPSPRRRRSQSPRRRRSH
;
A
#
# COMPACT_ATOMS: atom_id res chain seq x y z
N MET A 1 -25.30 4.86 -13.61
CA MET A 1 -25.86 4.07 -14.72
C MET A 1 -25.61 4.70 -16.09
N GLN A 2 -25.72 6.02 -16.27
CA GLN A 2 -25.51 6.68 -17.57
C GLN A 2 -24.04 6.59 -18.07
N LEU A 3 -23.05 6.74 -17.18
CA LEU A 3 -21.63 6.61 -17.54
C LEU A 3 -21.27 5.21 -18.04
N PHE A 4 -21.86 4.18 -17.44
CA PHE A 4 -21.65 2.79 -17.84
C PHE A 4 -22.12 2.54 -19.27
N HIS A 5 -23.29 3.08 -19.65
CA HIS A 5 -23.80 3.00 -21.03
C HIS A 5 -22.94 3.76 -22.02
N LEU A 6 -22.49 4.97 -21.66
CA LEU A 6 -21.64 5.80 -22.53
C LEU A 6 -20.29 5.11 -22.79
N CYS A 7 -19.68 4.56 -21.76
CA CYS A 7 -18.40 3.85 -21.87
C CYS A 7 -18.53 2.54 -22.65
N LEU A 8 -19.65 1.80 -22.53
CA LEU A 8 -19.91 0.61 -23.35
C LEU A 8 -20.06 0.95 -24.84
N ILE A 9 -20.74 2.05 -25.17
CA ILE A 9 -20.91 2.52 -26.55
C ILE A 9 -19.53 2.93 -27.13
N ILE A 10 -18.73 3.65 -26.37
CA ILE A 10 -17.39 4.08 -26.76
C ILE A 10 -16.46 2.87 -26.93
N SER A 11 -16.52 1.89 -26.02
CA SER A 11 -15.73 0.65 -26.11
C SER A 11 -16.06 -0.19 -27.32
N CYS A 12 -17.32 -0.20 -27.76
CA CYS A 12 -17.74 -0.93 -28.98
C CYS A 12 -17.27 -0.28 -30.27
N SER A 13 -16.96 1.03 -30.23
CA SER A 13 -16.59 1.81 -31.42
C SER A 13 -15.09 1.97 -31.61
N CYS A 14 -14.26 1.65 -30.59
CA CYS A 14 -12.82 1.77 -30.66
C CYS A 14 -12.18 0.40 -30.92
N PRO A 15 -11.51 0.18 -32.07
CA PRO A 15 -10.97 -1.14 -32.44
C PRO A 15 -9.84 -1.63 -31.52
N THR A 16 -9.17 -0.73 -30.80
CA THR A 16 -8.08 -1.05 -29.86
C THR A 16 -8.59 -1.66 -28.55
N ILE A 17 -9.83 -1.41 -28.16
CA ILE A 17 -10.39 -1.84 -26.87
C ILE A 17 -10.94 -3.29 -26.91
N GLN A 18 -11.11 -3.86 -28.10
CA GLN A 18 -11.71 -5.21 -28.24
C GLN A 18 -10.82 -6.33 -27.68
N ALA A 19 -9.50 -6.13 -27.54
CA ALA A 19 -8.55 -7.17 -27.13
C ALA A 19 -8.54 -7.44 -25.60
N SER A 20 -9.11 -6.56 -24.77
CA SER A 20 -8.97 -6.62 -23.30
C SER A 20 -10.30 -6.61 -22.52
N LYS A 21 -11.37 -7.13 -23.08
CA LYS A 21 -12.70 -7.18 -22.39
C LYS A 21 -12.65 -7.81 -21.01
N LEU A 22 -11.70 -8.73 -20.75
CA LEU A 22 -11.49 -9.37 -19.45
C LEU A 22 -10.70 -8.48 -18.46
N CYS A 23 -9.77 -7.66 -18.93
CA CYS A 23 -8.98 -6.75 -18.06
C CYS A 23 -9.80 -5.57 -17.54
N LEU A 24 -10.80 -5.11 -18.30
CA LEU A 24 -11.60 -3.94 -17.96
C LEU A 24 -12.85 -4.28 -17.16
N GLY A 25 -13.29 -5.54 -17.14
CA GLY A 25 -14.55 -5.93 -16.50
C GLY A 25 -14.63 -5.53 -15.02
N TRP A 26 -13.61 -5.80 -14.25
CA TRP A 26 -13.58 -5.44 -12.82
C TRP A 26 -13.48 -3.92 -12.58
N LEU A 27 -12.86 -3.17 -13.49
CA LEU A 27 -12.81 -1.70 -13.43
C LEU A 27 -14.21 -1.09 -13.57
N TRP A 28 -15.08 -1.73 -14.34
CA TRP A 28 -16.44 -1.29 -14.61
C TRP A 28 -17.46 -1.78 -13.58
N GLY A 29 -17.02 -2.44 -12.50
CA GLY A 29 -17.90 -2.96 -11.46
C GLY A 29 -18.59 -4.28 -11.83
N MET A 30 -18.05 -5.04 -12.78
CA MET A 30 -18.44 -6.44 -12.98
C MET A 30 -17.97 -7.26 -11.77
N ASP A 31 -18.69 -8.35 -11.50
CA ASP A 31 -18.49 -9.22 -10.32
C ASP A 31 -17.22 -10.08 -10.47
N ILE A 32 -16.07 -9.42 -10.72
CA ILE A 32 -14.74 -10.01 -10.88
C ILE A 32 -13.81 -9.36 -9.86
N ASP A 33 -13.23 -10.18 -8.98
CA ASP A 33 -12.20 -9.74 -8.05
C ASP A 33 -10.82 -10.13 -8.59
N PRO A 34 -9.99 -9.16 -9.03
CA PRO A 34 -8.68 -9.44 -9.61
C PRO A 34 -7.65 -9.97 -8.60
N TYR A 35 -7.94 -9.90 -7.30
CA TYR A 35 -7.05 -10.35 -6.24
C TYR A 35 -7.35 -11.77 -5.77
N LYS A 36 -8.49 -12.34 -6.16
CA LYS A 36 -8.99 -13.61 -5.63
C LYS A 36 -8.00 -14.76 -5.83
N GLU A 37 -7.41 -14.88 -7.00
CA GLU A 37 -6.42 -15.91 -7.31
C GLU A 37 -5.10 -15.77 -6.52
N PHE A 38 -4.87 -14.60 -5.92
CA PHE A 38 -3.71 -14.31 -5.09
C PHE A 38 -4.02 -14.34 -3.58
N GLY A 39 -5.21 -14.76 -3.19
CA GLY A 39 -5.61 -14.87 -1.79
C GLY A 39 -6.03 -13.56 -1.14
N ALA A 40 -6.18 -12.47 -1.90
CA ALA A 40 -6.66 -11.18 -1.43
C ALA A 40 -8.06 -10.85 -1.98
N SER A 41 -8.56 -9.67 -1.69
CA SER A 41 -9.84 -9.18 -2.20
C SER A 41 -9.84 -7.67 -2.39
N VAL A 42 -10.74 -7.17 -3.23
CA VAL A 42 -10.99 -5.73 -3.37
C VAL A 42 -11.32 -5.09 -2.02
N GLU A 43 -12.06 -5.79 -1.18
CA GLU A 43 -12.44 -5.32 0.15
C GLU A 43 -11.20 -5.08 1.04
N LEU A 44 -10.25 -6.02 1.09
CA LEU A 44 -9.01 -5.86 1.86
C LEU A 44 -8.20 -4.63 1.41
N LEU A 45 -8.09 -4.42 0.11
CA LEU A 45 -7.37 -3.26 -0.45
C LEU A 45 -8.12 -1.95 -0.17
N SER A 46 -9.45 -1.98 -0.06
CA SER A 46 -10.27 -0.79 0.15
C SER A 46 -10.07 -0.11 1.51
N PHE A 47 -9.52 -0.83 2.50
CA PHE A 47 -9.18 -0.24 3.80
C PHE A 47 -7.97 0.71 3.73
N LEU A 48 -7.12 0.57 2.71
CA LEU A 48 -6.00 1.48 2.50
C LEU A 48 -6.51 2.81 1.91
N PRO A 49 -6.17 3.97 2.51
CA PRO A 49 -6.59 5.26 1.97
C PRO A 49 -5.91 5.53 0.63
N SER A 50 -6.53 6.37 -0.20
CA SER A 50 -6.05 6.64 -1.56
C SER A 50 -4.66 7.30 -1.59
N ASP A 51 -4.30 8.07 -0.59
CA ASP A 51 -3.00 8.73 -0.43
C ASP A 51 -1.89 7.78 0.05
N PHE A 52 -2.25 6.57 0.48
CA PHE A 52 -1.29 5.51 0.79
C PHE A 52 -0.49 5.06 -0.44
N PHE A 53 -1.13 5.03 -1.61
CA PHE A 53 -0.51 4.51 -2.82
C PHE A 53 0.40 5.56 -3.49
N PRO A 54 1.60 5.15 -3.97
CA PRO A 54 2.44 6.01 -4.78
C PRO A 54 1.70 6.53 -6.04
N SER A 55 2.29 7.51 -6.70
CA SER A 55 1.76 8.00 -7.98
C SER A 55 1.72 6.88 -9.02
N ILE A 56 0.79 6.98 -9.97
CA ILE A 56 0.69 5.99 -11.04
C ILE A 56 1.97 5.92 -11.88
N ARG A 57 2.65 7.06 -12.08
CA ARG A 57 3.93 7.12 -12.80
C ARG A 57 4.98 6.27 -12.07
N ASP A 58 5.17 6.48 -10.77
CA ASP A 58 6.17 5.75 -9.99
C ASP A 58 5.89 4.25 -9.96
N LEU A 59 4.61 3.88 -9.83
CA LEU A 59 4.19 2.48 -9.87
C LEU A 59 4.40 1.85 -11.24
N LEU A 60 4.11 2.57 -12.33
CA LEU A 60 4.34 2.08 -13.69
C LEU A 60 5.83 1.91 -13.99
N ASP A 61 6.66 2.83 -13.57
CA ASP A 61 8.12 2.75 -13.75
C ASP A 61 8.68 1.54 -13.01
N THR A 62 8.27 1.33 -11.76
CA THR A 62 8.68 0.17 -10.96
C THR A 62 8.17 -1.13 -11.56
N ALA A 63 6.91 -1.20 -11.94
CA ALA A 63 6.31 -2.38 -12.56
C ALA A 63 6.99 -2.75 -13.88
N SER A 64 7.31 -1.76 -14.70
CA SER A 64 7.99 -1.96 -15.98
C SER A 64 9.42 -2.49 -15.80
N ALA A 65 10.13 -2.02 -14.76
CA ALA A 65 11.45 -2.52 -14.41
C ALA A 65 11.41 -3.98 -13.98
N LEU A 66 10.49 -4.33 -13.06
CA LEU A 66 10.30 -5.71 -12.59
C LEU A 66 9.92 -6.67 -13.73
N TYR A 67 9.05 -6.22 -14.62
CA TYR A 67 8.65 -7.03 -15.77
C TYR A 67 9.82 -7.27 -16.73
N ARG A 68 10.65 -6.27 -16.99
CA ARG A 68 11.86 -6.43 -17.83
C ARG A 68 12.86 -7.41 -17.22
N GLU A 69 13.10 -7.34 -15.91
CA GLU A 69 13.95 -8.32 -15.20
C GLU A 69 13.43 -9.75 -15.38
N ALA A 70 12.11 -9.95 -15.33
CA ALA A 70 11.50 -11.26 -15.55
C ALA A 70 11.65 -11.77 -16.98
N LEU A 71 11.72 -10.89 -17.98
CA LEU A 71 11.98 -11.27 -19.37
C LEU A 71 13.43 -11.75 -19.59
N GLU A 72 14.38 -11.16 -18.85
CA GLU A 72 15.79 -11.56 -18.90
C GLU A 72 16.05 -12.89 -18.18
N SER A 73 15.23 -13.23 -17.20
CA SER A 73 15.29 -14.47 -16.42
C SER A 73 13.90 -15.14 -16.35
N PRO A 74 13.46 -15.84 -17.40
CA PRO A 74 12.10 -16.41 -17.46
C PRO A 74 11.75 -17.36 -16.31
N GLU A 75 12.73 -17.99 -15.70
CA GLU A 75 12.58 -18.85 -14.52
C GLU A 75 12.10 -18.10 -13.27
N HIS A 76 12.30 -16.79 -13.22
CA HIS A 76 11.81 -15.91 -12.15
C HIS A 76 10.43 -15.30 -12.46
N CYS A 77 9.85 -15.60 -13.63
CA CYS A 77 8.54 -15.11 -14.01
C CYS A 77 7.46 -15.78 -13.16
N SER A 78 6.65 -14.98 -12.48
CA SER A 78 5.54 -15.42 -11.64
C SER A 78 4.20 -14.89 -12.15
N PRO A 79 3.07 -15.40 -11.64
CA PRO A 79 1.75 -14.84 -11.95
C PRO A 79 1.63 -13.33 -11.64
N HIS A 80 2.38 -12.82 -10.66
CA HIS A 80 2.43 -11.40 -10.34
C HIS A 80 3.02 -10.57 -11.49
N HIS A 81 4.04 -11.06 -12.19
CA HIS A 81 4.60 -10.39 -13.38
C HIS A 81 3.59 -10.33 -14.52
N THR A 82 2.84 -11.39 -14.74
CA THR A 82 1.76 -11.41 -15.73
C THR A 82 0.67 -10.40 -15.38
N ALA A 83 0.27 -10.33 -14.11
CA ALA A 83 -0.72 -9.36 -13.63
C ALA A 83 -0.22 -7.92 -13.77
N LEU A 84 1.06 -7.64 -13.48
CA LEU A 84 1.66 -6.33 -13.73
C LEU A 84 1.60 -5.91 -15.20
N ARG A 85 1.94 -6.84 -16.10
CA ARG A 85 1.84 -6.58 -17.54
C ARG A 85 0.40 -6.22 -17.94
N GLN A 86 -0.56 -6.99 -17.47
CA GLN A 86 -1.98 -6.73 -17.75
C GLN A 86 -2.44 -5.36 -17.21
N ALA A 87 -2.01 -5.01 -16.00
CA ALA A 87 -2.33 -3.70 -15.41
C ALA A 87 -1.72 -2.53 -16.20
N ILE A 88 -0.48 -2.66 -16.66
CA ILE A 88 0.18 -1.66 -17.51
C ILE A 88 -0.57 -1.48 -18.82
N LEU A 89 -0.93 -2.58 -19.48
CA LEU A 89 -1.69 -2.54 -20.75
C LEU A 89 -3.08 -1.94 -20.53
N CYS A 90 -3.76 -2.31 -19.46
CA CYS A 90 -5.06 -1.79 -19.09
C CYS A 90 -5.04 -0.27 -18.88
N TRP A 91 -4.02 0.25 -18.19
CA TRP A 91 -3.85 1.69 -18.04
C TRP A 91 -3.58 2.40 -19.38
N GLY A 92 -2.79 1.80 -20.27
CA GLY A 92 -2.58 2.28 -21.63
C GLY A 92 -3.88 2.41 -22.41
N GLU A 93 -4.75 1.41 -22.34
CA GLU A 93 -6.08 1.42 -22.97
C GLU A 93 -6.97 2.54 -22.40
N LEU A 94 -6.95 2.73 -21.07
CA LEU A 94 -7.70 3.80 -20.42
C LEU A 94 -7.21 5.19 -20.84
N MET A 95 -5.92 5.38 -21.04
CA MET A 95 -5.36 6.63 -21.54
C MET A 95 -5.73 6.88 -23.01
N ASN A 96 -5.75 5.83 -23.83
CA ASN A 96 -6.26 5.89 -25.20
C ASN A 96 -7.73 6.29 -25.24
N LEU A 97 -8.55 5.70 -24.35
CA LEU A 97 -9.97 6.05 -24.21
C LEU A 97 -10.14 7.53 -23.82
N ALA A 98 -9.40 8.00 -22.83
CA ALA A 98 -9.47 9.40 -22.39
C ALA A 98 -9.08 10.37 -23.51
N THR A 99 -8.05 10.04 -24.30
CA THR A 99 -7.63 10.81 -25.46
C THR A 99 -8.70 10.82 -26.55
N TRP A 100 -9.29 9.68 -26.85
CA TRP A 100 -10.35 9.55 -27.84
C TRP A 100 -11.60 10.37 -27.44
N VAL A 101 -12.01 10.27 -26.17
CA VAL A 101 -13.12 11.05 -25.60
C VAL A 101 -12.86 12.55 -25.73
N GLY A 102 -11.64 12.99 -25.41
CA GLY A 102 -11.26 14.40 -25.54
C GLY A 102 -11.35 14.94 -26.98
N SER A 103 -11.18 14.07 -27.97
CA SER A 103 -11.20 14.45 -29.40
C SER A 103 -12.56 14.28 -30.06
N ASN A 104 -13.44 13.41 -29.57
CA ASN A 104 -14.66 12.99 -30.28
C ASN A 104 -15.98 13.34 -29.58
N LEU A 105 -15.99 13.61 -28.26
CA LEU A 105 -17.18 14.11 -27.57
C LEU A 105 -17.29 15.63 -27.74
N GLU A 106 -18.42 16.08 -28.28
CA GLU A 106 -18.68 17.51 -28.52
C GLU A 106 -19.02 18.24 -27.20
N ASP A 107 -19.75 17.58 -26.30
CA ASP A 107 -20.17 18.17 -25.02
C ASP A 107 -19.00 18.24 -24.00
N PRO A 108 -18.55 19.46 -23.63
CA PRO A 108 -17.45 19.62 -22.69
C PRO A 108 -17.70 19.01 -21.32
N ALA A 109 -18.93 19.05 -20.81
CA ALA A 109 -19.29 18.50 -19.51
C ALA A 109 -19.17 16.98 -19.50
N SER A 110 -19.62 16.32 -20.58
CA SER A 110 -19.49 14.85 -20.74
C SER A 110 -18.02 14.44 -20.88
N ARG A 111 -17.20 15.20 -21.60
CA ARG A 111 -15.75 14.98 -21.70
C ARG A 111 -15.08 15.04 -20.35
N GLU A 112 -15.30 16.11 -19.60
CA GLU A 112 -14.69 16.30 -18.29
C GLU A 112 -15.12 15.17 -17.31
N LEU A 113 -16.38 14.78 -17.34
CA LEU A 113 -16.90 13.71 -16.50
C LEU A 113 -16.20 12.37 -16.77
N VAL A 114 -16.02 11.98 -18.04
CA VAL A 114 -15.37 10.72 -18.41
C VAL A 114 -13.87 10.77 -18.08
N VAL A 115 -13.18 11.84 -18.45
CA VAL A 115 -11.74 12.00 -18.19
C VAL A 115 -11.48 12.01 -16.68
N SER A 116 -12.27 12.72 -15.89
CA SER A 116 -12.17 12.75 -14.43
C SER A 116 -12.42 11.37 -13.83
N TYR A 117 -13.44 10.65 -14.28
CA TYR A 117 -13.71 9.31 -13.80
C TYR A 117 -12.57 8.33 -14.08
N VAL A 118 -12.00 8.36 -15.28
CA VAL A 118 -10.82 7.54 -15.61
C VAL A 118 -9.64 7.86 -14.72
N ASN A 119 -9.30 9.14 -14.56
CA ASN A 119 -8.13 9.54 -13.81
C ASN A 119 -8.26 9.30 -12.30
N VAL A 120 -9.43 9.54 -11.73
CA VAL A 120 -9.64 9.43 -10.27
C VAL A 120 -10.01 8.00 -9.88
N ASN A 121 -11.12 7.47 -10.41
CA ASN A 121 -11.64 6.19 -9.93
C ASN A 121 -10.87 4.99 -10.50
N MET A 122 -10.67 4.97 -11.80
CA MET A 122 -9.91 3.88 -12.44
C MET A 122 -8.43 3.99 -12.13
N GLY A 123 -7.89 5.21 -12.06
CA GLY A 123 -6.53 5.46 -11.63
C GLY A 123 -6.24 4.92 -10.24
N LEU A 124 -7.15 5.08 -9.29
CA LEU A 124 -7.01 4.50 -7.96
C LEU A 124 -6.98 2.97 -8.01
N LYS A 125 -7.89 2.34 -8.75
CA LYS A 125 -7.94 0.87 -8.88
C LYS A 125 -6.66 0.32 -9.51
N ILE A 126 -6.14 0.98 -10.54
CA ILE A 126 -4.86 0.60 -11.18
C ILE A 126 -3.69 0.77 -10.20
N ARG A 127 -3.64 1.87 -9.44
CA ARG A 127 -2.60 2.09 -8.41
C ARG A 127 -2.63 0.99 -7.35
N GLN A 128 -3.81 0.61 -6.87
CA GLN A 128 -3.98 -0.49 -5.91
C GLN A 128 -3.43 -1.81 -6.48
N LEU A 129 -3.79 -2.13 -7.72
CA LEU A 129 -3.38 -3.37 -8.38
C LEU A 129 -1.87 -3.42 -8.60
N LEU A 130 -1.29 -2.35 -9.12
CA LEU A 130 0.17 -2.25 -9.31
C LEU A 130 0.91 -2.38 -7.98
N TRP A 131 0.48 -1.64 -6.96
CA TRP A 131 1.06 -1.68 -5.63
C TRP A 131 1.03 -3.09 -5.03
N PHE A 132 -0.10 -3.78 -5.14
CA PHE A 132 -0.26 -5.13 -4.61
C PHE A 132 0.76 -6.10 -5.23
N HIS A 133 0.85 -6.15 -6.55
CA HIS A 133 1.75 -7.08 -7.24
C HIS A 133 3.23 -6.71 -7.06
N ILE A 134 3.57 -5.43 -7.10
CA ILE A 134 4.93 -4.95 -6.79
C ILE A 134 5.33 -5.36 -5.37
N SER A 135 4.44 -5.14 -4.41
CA SER A 135 4.70 -5.48 -3.01
C SER A 135 4.84 -6.99 -2.79
N CYS A 136 4.01 -7.81 -3.46
CA CYS A 136 4.14 -9.26 -3.41
C CYS A 136 5.48 -9.76 -3.98
N LEU A 137 5.97 -9.14 -5.03
CA LEU A 137 7.29 -9.45 -5.60
C LEU A 137 8.43 -8.98 -4.69
N THR A 138 8.26 -7.88 -3.99
CA THR A 138 9.29 -7.28 -3.13
C THR A 138 9.36 -7.95 -1.76
N PHE A 139 8.23 -8.16 -1.11
CA PHE A 139 8.13 -8.61 0.29
C PHE A 139 7.66 -10.07 0.44
N GLY A 140 7.11 -10.65 -0.63
CA GLY A 140 6.44 -11.94 -0.59
C GLY A 140 4.93 -11.80 -0.35
N ARG A 141 4.17 -12.67 -1.01
CA ARG A 141 2.70 -12.64 -0.96
C ARG A 141 2.15 -12.78 0.46
N GLU A 142 2.68 -13.71 1.25
CA GLU A 142 2.21 -13.95 2.63
C GLU A 142 2.38 -12.71 3.50
N THR A 143 3.53 -12.06 3.42
CA THR A 143 3.82 -10.81 4.15
C THR A 143 2.83 -9.71 3.78
N VAL A 144 2.51 -9.56 2.50
CA VAL A 144 1.54 -8.56 2.03
C VAL A 144 0.13 -8.87 2.53
N LEU A 145 -0.28 -10.14 2.47
CA LEU A 145 -1.61 -10.57 2.95
C LEU A 145 -1.75 -10.34 4.46
N GLU A 146 -0.77 -10.71 5.25
CA GLU A 146 -0.73 -10.46 6.70
C GLU A 146 -0.81 -8.95 7.00
N TYR A 147 -0.07 -8.15 6.25
CA TYR A 147 -0.11 -6.70 6.36
C TYR A 147 -1.51 -6.15 6.08
N LEU A 148 -2.15 -6.56 5.00
CA LEU A 148 -3.49 -6.09 4.63
C LEU A 148 -4.52 -6.44 5.70
N VAL A 149 -4.48 -7.66 6.24
CA VAL A 149 -5.37 -8.08 7.33
C VAL A 149 -5.10 -7.24 8.59
N SER A 150 -3.85 -7.07 8.97
CA SER A 150 -3.45 -6.29 10.15
C SER A 150 -3.86 -4.83 10.02
N PHE A 151 -3.67 -4.23 8.84
CA PHE A 151 -4.11 -2.86 8.59
C PHE A 151 -5.63 -2.73 8.65
N GLY A 152 -6.37 -3.66 8.05
CA GLY A 152 -7.83 -3.69 8.10
C GLY A 152 -8.36 -3.78 9.53
N VAL A 153 -7.73 -4.57 10.41
CA VAL A 153 -8.07 -4.64 11.82
C VAL A 153 -7.74 -3.31 12.52
N TRP A 154 -6.56 -2.77 12.26
CA TRP A 154 -6.10 -1.52 12.86
C TRP A 154 -7.04 -0.35 12.52
N ILE A 155 -7.39 -0.17 11.24
CA ILE A 155 -8.22 0.96 10.80
C ILE A 155 -9.66 0.86 11.30
N ARG A 156 -10.18 -0.36 11.47
CA ARG A 156 -11.53 -0.60 12.01
C ARG A 156 -11.59 -0.52 13.54
N THR A 157 -10.45 -0.57 14.22
CA THR A 157 -10.37 -0.40 15.67
C THR A 157 -10.66 1.06 16.02
N PRO A 158 -11.56 1.36 16.98
CA PRO A 158 -11.82 2.73 17.42
C PRO A 158 -10.54 3.43 17.86
N PRO A 159 -10.37 4.74 17.58
CA PRO A 159 -9.14 5.46 17.89
C PRO A 159 -8.68 5.38 19.35
N ALA A 160 -9.63 5.30 20.30
CA ALA A 160 -9.34 5.17 21.73
C ALA A 160 -8.62 3.84 22.10
N TYR A 161 -8.83 2.80 21.32
CA TYR A 161 -8.27 1.44 21.55
C TYR A 161 -7.18 1.07 20.51
N ARG A 162 -6.99 1.91 19.52
CA ARG A 162 -6.07 1.67 18.42
C ARG A 162 -4.63 1.96 18.85
N PRO A 163 -3.66 1.10 18.52
CA PRO A 163 -2.25 1.44 18.64
C PRO A 163 -1.93 2.74 17.88
N PRO A 164 -1.05 3.62 18.40
CA PRO A 164 -0.80 4.94 17.81
C PRO A 164 -0.17 4.87 16.41
N ASN A 165 0.59 3.80 16.13
CA ASN A 165 1.26 3.59 14.85
C ASN A 165 0.52 2.54 14.02
N ALA A 166 0.24 2.87 12.75
CA ALA A 166 -0.28 1.91 11.78
C ALA A 166 0.73 0.78 11.54
N PRO A 167 0.27 -0.44 11.16
CA PRO A 167 1.17 -1.49 10.71
C PRO A 167 2.07 -1.01 9.58
N ILE A 168 3.32 -1.50 9.54
CA ILE A 168 4.31 -1.17 8.52
C ILE A 168 4.60 -2.43 7.71
N LEU A 169 4.59 -2.31 6.39
CA LEU A 169 4.98 -3.39 5.48
C LEU A 169 6.51 -3.53 5.49
N SER A 170 6.99 -4.66 6.00
CA SER A 170 8.42 -4.95 6.13
C SER A 170 8.68 -6.44 6.01
N THR A 171 9.85 -6.80 5.45
CA THR A 171 10.37 -8.18 5.43
C THR A 171 11.01 -8.59 6.75
N LEU A 172 11.34 -7.64 7.62
CA LEU A 172 11.89 -7.92 8.93
C LEU A 172 10.75 -8.35 9.87
N PRO A 173 10.84 -9.52 10.55
CA PRO A 173 9.91 -9.85 11.60
C PRO A 173 9.96 -8.73 12.63
N GLU A 174 8.78 -8.22 13.02
CA GLU A 174 8.70 -7.34 14.18
C GLU A 174 9.27 -8.12 15.36
N THR A 175 10.51 -7.82 15.70
CA THR A 175 11.00 -8.14 17.03
C THR A 175 10.11 -7.34 17.96
N THR A 176 9.10 -7.98 18.53
CA THR A 176 8.45 -7.52 19.75
C THR A 176 9.56 -7.35 20.76
N VAL A 177 10.14 -6.18 20.78
CA VAL A 177 10.96 -5.74 21.90
C VAL A 177 9.97 -5.63 23.05
N VAL A 178 9.73 -6.77 23.69
CA VAL A 178 9.22 -6.78 25.04
C VAL A 178 10.24 -5.99 25.82
N ARG A 179 10.00 -4.70 25.95
CA ARG A 179 10.70 -3.86 26.89
C ARG A 179 10.41 -4.48 28.25
N ARG A 180 11.21 -5.52 28.59
CA ARG A 180 11.36 -5.89 29.99
C ARG A 180 11.75 -4.57 30.65
N ARG A 181 10.81 -4.03 31.42
CA ARG A 181 11.11 -3.00 32.39
C ARG A 181 12.20 -3.60 33.26
N GLY A 182 13.44 -3.41 32.83
CA GLY A 182 14.60 -3.68 33.61
C GLY A 182 14.44 -2.84 34.85
N ARG A 183 14.20 -3.52 35.99
CA ARG A 183 14.39 -2.88 37.27
C ARG A 183 15.78 -2.27 37.23
N SER A 184 15.83 -0.95 37.12
CA SER A 184 17.04 -0.18 37.29
C SER A 184 17.71 -0.68 38.57
N PRO A 185 18.95 -1.17 38.54
CA PRO A 185 19.63 -1.52 39.76
C PRO A 185 19.72 -0.24 40.58
N ARG A 186 19.01 -0.20 41.72
CA ARG A 186 19.15 0.88 42.68
C ARG A 186 20.63 0.93 43.04
N ARG A 187 21.35 1.87 42.49
CA ARG A 187 22.66 2.25 42.90
C ARG A 187 22.53 2.69 44.35
N ARG A 188 22.87 1.77 45.29
CA ARG A 188 23.05 2.14 46.70
C ARG A 188 24.21 3.12 46.73
N THR A 189 23.90 4.38 46.84
CA THR A 189 24.89 5.40 47.24
C THR A 189 25.30 5.07 48.64
N PRO A 190 26.63 4.86 48.95
CA PRO A 190 27.09 4.70 50.30
C PRO A 190 26.79 5.96 51.06
N SER A 191 26.05 5.82 52.20
CA SER A 191 25.79 6.92 53.13
C SER A 191 27.14 7.42 53.66
N PRO A 192 27.38 8.74 53.67
CA PRO A 192 28.67 9.26 54.20
C PRO A 192 28.73 8.93 55.67
N ARG A 193 29.78 8.15 56.06
CA ARG A 193 30.10 7.85 57.44
C ARG A 193 30.33 9.19 58.15
N ARG A 194 29.46 9.47 59.13
CA ARG A 194 29.62 10.55 60.09
C ARG A 194 30.99 10.41 60.78
N ARG A 195 31.93 11.29 60.47
CA ARG A 195 33.16 11.42 61.24
C ARG A 195 32.81 11.85 62.66
N ARG A 196 33.06 10.95 63.64
CA ARG A 196 33.04 11.33 65.06
C ARG A 196 34.12 12.41 65.26
N SER A 197 33.68 13.60 65.64
CA SER A 197 34.57 14.65 66.14
C SER A 197 35.17 14.20 67.44
N GLN A 198 36.49 14.00 67.45
CA GLN A 198 37.26 13.84 68.68
C GLN A 198 37.42 15.20 69.35
N SER A 199 36.86 15.34 70.57
CA SER A 199 37.06 16.53 71.41
C SER A 199 38.51 16.55 71.87
N PRO A 200 39.21 17.70 71.89
CA PRO A 200 40.55 17.79 72.42
C PRO A 200 40.58 17.71 73.93
N ARG A 201 41.35 16.75 74.45
CA ARG A 201 41.61 16.54 75.83
C ARG A 201 42.42 17.72 76.39
N ARG A 202 41.85 18.49 77.31
CA ARG A 202 42.53 19.57 78.06
C ARG A 202 43.59 19.00 78.93
N ARG A 203 44.86 19.31 78.67
CA ARG A 203 45.95 19.06 79.58
C ARG A 203 45.91 20.13 80.73
N ARG A 204 45.82 19.64 81.98
CA ARG A 204 46.10 20.44 83.18
C ARG A 204 47.62 20.35 83.43
N SER A 205 48.29 21.44 83.52
CA SER A 205 49.70 21.63 84.05
C SER A 205 49.62 21.99 85.53
N HIS A 206 50.42 21.32 86.31
CA HIS A 206 50.89 21.82 87.60
C HIS A 206 52.25 22.49 87.39
#